data_38dfb6e258a02392648d128653394cba
#
_entry.id   38dfb6e258a02392648d128653394cba
#
_cell.length_a   1.000
_cell.length_b   1.000
_cell.length_c   1.000
_cell.angle_alpha   90.00
_cell.angle_beta   90.00
_cell.angle_gamma   90.00
#
_symmetry.space_group_name_H-M   'P 1'
#
loop_
_entity.id
_entity.type
_entity.pdbx_description
1 polymer ?
#
loop_
_entity_poly.entity_id
_entity_poly.type
_entity_poly.pdbx_seq_one_letter_code
_entity_poly.pdbx_strand_id
1 'polypeptide(L)'
;MNINKLKFPLVVKPSDRSAGRGVVKVNNTEELKIAYKNAKSLSNNGIVLVEEVLDGKQFSVETISENGMHIIVAITEEFFRQGKYEDDFLEVGHLIPARLNDKEKSAIQKETLKILDAFEIKFGACHIELKLDINGVKIIEIASRMGGWRNTLIRDAYGYNINEMLLNVSLNKKIKFKEQKNKFNAIVNFIFTKDDFEHYKWTRKKYPEFISDDFVNAKDDTKFFYASDLLCSNGFYYLKIPPRTDMKQFLPKGYK
;
A
#
# COMPACT_ATOMS: atom_id res chain seq x y z
N MET A 1 16.10 -0.98 -26.34
CA MET A 1 14.77 -0.85 -25.71
C MET A 1 13.79 -0.37 -26.79
N ASN A 2 12.76 -1.13 -27.10
CA ASN A 2 11.78 -0.73 -28.12
C ASN A 2 10.61 -0.02 -27.43
N ILE A 3 10.77 1.27 -27.11
CA ILE A 3 9.76 2.13 -26.46
C ILE A 3 8.70 2.63 -27.44
N ASN A 4 8.78 2.27 -28.72
CA ASN A 4 7.86 2.76 -29.76
C ASN A 4 6.40 2.32 -29.58
N LYS A 5 6.12 1.41 -28.64
CA LYS A 5 4.77 0.94 -28.30
C LYS A 5 4.17 1.63 -27.06
N LEU A 6 4.97 2.34 -26.28
CA LEU A 6 4.52 3.02 -25.07
C LEU A 6 4.16 4.47 -25.38
N LYS A 7 3.08 4.94 -24.79
CA LYS A 7 2.61 6.33 -24.91
C LYS A 7 2.81 7.06 -23.60
N PHE A 8 3.33 8.28 -23.64
CA PHE A 8 3.41 9.14 -22.46
C PHE A 8 2.02 9.52 -21.94
N PRO A 9 1.86 9.72 -20.61
CA PRO A 9 2.91 9.63 -19.58
C PRO A 9 3.30 8.18 -19.26
N LEU A 10 4.55 7.98 -18.76
CA LEU A 10 5.09 6.69 -18.37
C LEU A 10 5.56 6.73 -16.92
N VAL A 11 5.64 5.55 -16.28
CA VAL A 11 6.31 5.35 -14.99
C VAL A 11 7.66 4.69 -15.23
N VAL A 12 8.70 5.23 -14.60
CA VAL A 12 10.06 4.67 -14.60
C VAL A 12 10.41 4.28 -13.18
N LYS A 13 10.83 3.04 -12.95
CA LYS A 13 11.19 2.54 -11.61
C LYS A 13 12.34 1.53 -11.64
N PRO A 14 13.18 1.47 -10.58
CA PRO A 14 14.09 0.35 -10.38
C PRO A 14 13.30 -0.94 -10.16
N SER A 15 13.79 -2.08 -10.65
CA SER A 15 13.08 -3.37 -10.50
C SER A 15 13.18 -3.99 -9.11
N ASP A 16 14.08 -3.50 -8.26
CA ASP A 16 14.51 -4.12 -7.00
C ASP A 16 14.55 -3.15 -5.81
N ARG A 17 13.70 -2.12 -5.85
CA ARG A 17 13.54 -1.17 -4.73
C ARG A 17 12.15 -1.26 -4.14
N SER A 18 11.96 -0.62 -3.00
CA SER A 18 10.71 -0.58 -2.25
C SER A 18 10.43 0.83 -1.72
N ALA A 19 9.23 1.07 -1.19
CA ALA A 19 8.81 2.33 -0.58
C ALA A 19 8.83 3.54 -1.54
N GLY A 20 8.54 3.32 -2.82
CA GLY A 20 8.47 4.37 -3.85
C GLY A 20 9.81 4.93 -4.30
N ARG A 21 10.95 4.40 -3.80
CA ARG A 21 12.28 4.95 -4.12
C ARG A 21 12.64 4.82 -5.59
N GLY A 22 12.82 5.97 -6.24
CA GLY A 22 13.20 6.05 -7.65
C GLY A 22 12.04 5.80 -8.62
N VAL A 23 10.80 5.78 -8.13
CA VAL A 23 9.60 5.74 -8.96
C VAL A 23 9.25 7.15 -9.43
N VAL A 24 9.22 7.37 -10.74
CA VAL A 24 9.00 8.70 -11.32
C VAL A 24 8.04 8.60 -12.50
N LYS A 25 7.04 9.48 -12.55
CA LYS A 25 6.21 9.71 -13.73
C LYS A 25 6.94 10.65 -14.68
N VAL A 26 6.94 10.32 -15.96
CA VAL A 26 7.61 11.09 -17.01
C VAL A 26 6.65 11.35 -18.16
N ASN A 27 6.71 12.57 -18.72
CA ASN A 27 5.76 13.05 -19.71
C ASN A 27 6.37 13.18 -21.12
N ASN A 28 7.69 13.06 -21.23
CA ASN A 28 8.42 13.18 -22.51
C ASN A 28 9.74 12.39 -22.48
N THR A 29 10.41 12.36 -23.64
CA THR A 29 11.64 11.58 -23.84
C THR A 29 12.83 12.11 -23.03
N GLU A 30 12.91 13.40 -22.79
CA GLU A 30 13.99 14.03 -22.02
C GLU A 30 13.89 13.63 -20.54
N GLU A 31 12.70 13.73 -19.95
CA GLU A 31 12.41 13.26 -18.58
C GLU A 31 12.67 11.76 -18.46
N LEU A 32 12.26 10.97 -19.45
CA LEU A 32 12.52 9.52 -19.50
C LEU A 32 14.00 9.19 -19.42
N LYS A 33 14.86 9.89 -20.16
CA LYS A 33 16.31 9.67 -20.15
C LYS A 33 16.92 9.94 -18.76
N ILE A 34 16.47 11.02 -18.11
CA ILE A 34 16.93 11.40 -16.77
C ILE A 34 16.45 10.36 -15.74
N ALA A 35 15.15 10.06 -15.72
CA ALA A 35 14.55 9.10 -14.80
C ALA A 35 15.16 7.70 -14.97
N TYR A 36 15.41 7.25 -16.20
CA TYR A 36 16.06 5.97 -16.50
C TYR A 36 17.47 5.88 -15.90
N LYS A 37 18.30 6.92 -16.07
CA LYS A 37 19.64 6.98 -15.49
C LYS A 37 19.59 6.91 -13.96
N ASN A 38 18.68 7.67 -13.37
CA ASN A 38 18.49 7.69 -11.91
C ASN A 38 18.01 6.31 -11.40
N ALA A 39 16.96 5.75 -11.99
CA ALA A 39 16.44 4.43 -11.60
C ALA A 39 17.53 3.35 -11.74
N LYS A 40 18.33 3.39 -12.82
CA LYS A 40 19.44 2.46 -13.04
C LYS A 40 20.53 2.58 -11.96
N SER A 41 20.85 3.79 -11.52
CA SER A 41 21.85 4.01 -10.44
C SER A 41 21.36 3.55 -9.08
N LEU A 42 20.05 3.57 -8.86
CA LEU A 42 19.42 3.12 -7.63
C LEU A 42 19.22 1.60 -7.59
N SER A 43 19.09 0.94 -8.75
CA SER A 43 18.86 -0.50 -8.84
C SER A 43 20.14 -1.28 -8.52
N ASN A 44 20.03 -2.33 -7.68
CA ASN A 44 21.15 -3.21 -7.35
C ASN A 44 21.56 -4.10 -8.54
N ASN A 45 20.57 -4.53 -9.34
CA ASN A 45 20.78 -5.39 -10.51
C ASN A 45 20.88 -4.59 -11.83
N GLY A 46 20.74 -3.26 -11.77
CA GLY A 46 20.79 -2.37 -12.93
C GLY A 46 19.58 -2.46 -13.87
N ILE A 47 18.52 -3.19 -13.48
CA ILE A 47 17.29 -3.32 -14.29
C ILE A 47 16.33 -2.20 -13.96
N VAL A 48 15.80 -1.57 -15.01
CA VAL A 48 14.80 -0.50 -14.93
C VAL A 48 13.54 -0.95 -15.64
N LEU A 49 12.40 -0.76 -14.99
CA LEU A 49 11.08 -0.94 -15.57
C LEU A 49 10.57 0.39 -16.11
N VAL A 50 9.97 0.36 -17.30
CA VAL A 50 9.26 1.48 -17.92
C VAL A 50 7.87 0.98 -18.28
N GLU A 51 6.86 1.57 -17.67
CA GLU A 51 5.50 1.07 -17.70
C GLU A 51 4.52 2.20 -18.07
N GLU A 52 3.32 1.84 -18.50
CA GLU A 52 2.21 2.79 -18.63
C GLU A 52 1.79 3.32 -17.25
N VAL A 53 1.32 4.57 -17.20
CA VAL A 53 0.66 5.09 -16.00
C VAL A 53 -0.71 4.43 -15.89
N LEU A 54 -0.97 3.80 -14.75
CA LEU A 54 -2.27 3.21 -14.47
C LEU A 54 -3.16 4.22 -13.74
N ASP A 55 -4.38 4.37 -14.21
CA ASP A 55 -5.41 5.16 -13.56
C ASP A 55 -6.17 4.35 -12.50
N GLY A 56 -7.00 5.05 -11.71
CA GLY A 56 -7.88 4.43 -10.73
C GLY A 56 -7.34 4.45 -9.29
N LYS A 57 -8.13 3.90 -8.38
CA LYS A 57 -7.76 3.76 -6.97
C LYS A 57 -6.78 2.62 -6.79
N GLN A 58 -5.81 2.82 -5.91
CA GLN A 58 -4.84 1.79 -5.58
C GLN A 58 -5.26 0.98 -4.36
N PHE A 59 -4.99 -0.31 -4.45
CA PHE A 59 -5.23 -1.28 -3.40
C PHE A 59 -4.04 -2.21 -3.28
N SER A 60 -3.86 -2.79 -2.09
CA SER A 60 -2.99 -3.95 -1.94
C SER A 60 -3.75 -5.12 -1.34
N VAL A 61 -3.29 -6.32 -1.66
CA VAL A 61 -3.87 -7.58 -1.20
C VAL A 61 -2.81 -8.39 -0.47
N GLU A 62 -3.11 -8.71 0.79
CA GLU A 62 -2.29 -9.62 1.58
C GLU A 62 -2.80 -11.04 1.42
N THR A 63 -1.91 -11.94 1.04
CA THR A 63 -2.25 -13.35 0.83
C THR A 63 -1.30 -14.26 1.59
N ILE A 64 -1.78 -15.47 1.90
CA ILE A 64 -0.95 -16.59 2.35
C ILE A 64 -1.29 -17.81 1.51
N SER A 65 -0.24 -18.48 1.03
CA SER A 65 -0.35 -19.68 0.21
C SER A 65 0.18 -20.89 0.97
N GLU A 66 -0.53 -22.02 0.83
CA GLU A 66 -0.15 -23.32 1.37
C GLU A 66 -0.42 -24.38 0.31
N ASN A 67 0.62 -25.05 -0.18
CA ASN A 67 0.53 -26.09 -1.25
C ASN A 67 -0.23 -25.59 -2.51
N GLY A 68 -0.06 -24.33 -2.90
CA GLY A 68 -0.77 -23.73 -4.04
C GLY A 68 -2.24 -23.37 -3.78
N MET A 69 -2.73 -23.57 -2.57
CA MET A 69 -4.01 -23.02 -2.14
C MET A 69 -3.78 -21.61 -1.58
N HIS A 70 -4.53 -20.64 -2.07
CA HIS A 70 -4.35 -19.24 -1.74
C HIS A 70 -5.45 -18.73 -0.83
N ILE A 71 -5.06 -18.09 0.26
CA ILE A 71 -5.95 -17.39 1.20
C ILE A 71 -5.74 -15.89 1.01
N ILE A 72 -6.78 -15.17 0.64
CA ILE A 72 -6.79 -13.71 0.68
C ILE A 72 -7.14 -13.28 2.10
N VAL A 73 -6.16 -12.71 2.80
CA VAL A 73 -6.30 -12.33 4.22
C VAL A 73 -6.95 -10.96 4.35
N ALA A 74 -6.55 -9.99 3.52
CA ALA A 74 -7.11 -8.65 3.54
C ALA A 74 -6.92 -7.94 2.21
N ILE A 75 -7.83 -6.99 1.93
CA ILE A 75 -7.67 -5.99 0.88
C ILE A 75 -7.58 -4.63 1.57
N THR A 76 -6.51 -3.90 1.26
CA THR A 76 -6.19 -2.58 1.80
C THR A 76 -6.47 -1.52 0.74
N GLU A 77 -7.13 -0.43 1.11
CA GLU A 77 -7.18 0.78 0.30
C GLU A 77 -5.98 1.67 0.65
N GLU A 78 -5.26 2.15 -0.35
CA GLU A 78 -4.05 2.94 -0.20
C GLU A 78 -4.32 4.39 -0.62
N PHE A 79 -3.84 5.33 0.18
CA PHE A 79 -4.03 6.75 -0.03
C PHE A 79 -2.72 7.41 -0.42
N PHE A 80 -2.76 8.22 -1.48
CA PHE A 80 -1.60 8.91 -2.02
C PHE A 80 -1.73 10.41 -1.82
N ARG A 81 -0.59 11.08 -1.69
CA ARG A 81 -0.52 12.54 -1.60
C ARG A 81 -1.20 13.19 -2.81
N GLN A 82 -2.01 14.22 -2.55
CA GLN A 82 -2.75 14.99 -3.53
C GLN A 82 -2.28 16.45 -3.53
N GLY A 83 -2.57 17.21 -4.58
CA GLY A 83 -2.29 18.63 -4.69
C GLY A 83 -1.02 18.94 -5.47
N LYS A 84 -0.15 19.82 -4.97
CA LYS A 84 1.05 20.30 -5.68
C LYS A 84 1.98 19.17 -6.18
N TYR A 85 1.90 18.01 -5.57
CA TYR A 85 2.75 16.85 -5.82
C TYR A 85 1.93 15.66 -6.32
N GLU A 86 0.88 15.90 -7.12
CA GLU A 86 -0.03 14.85 -7.61
C GLU A 86 0.66 13.73 -8.41
N ASP A 87 1.85 14.02 -8.94
CA ASP A 87 2.67 13.04 -9.66
C ASP A 87 3.55 12.19 -8.73
N ASP A 88 3.48 12.43 -7.43
CA ASP A 88 4.19 11.63 -6.44
C ASP A 88 3.42 10.35 -6.14
N PHE A 89 4.17 9.25 -6.10
CA PHE A 89 3.66 7.96 -5.64
C PHE A 89 3.87 7.77 -4.14
N LEU A 90 3.78 8.87 -3.37
CA LEU A 90 3.95 8.83 -1.92
C LEU A 90 2.65 8.41 -1.24
N GLU A 91 2.68 7.26 -0.62
CA GLU A 91 1.59 6.78 0.23
C GLU A 91 1.52 7.62 1.51
N VAL A 92 0.32 8.06 1.87
CA VAL A 92 0.06 8.89 3.06
C VAL A 92 -0.80 8.18 4.10
N GLY A 93 -1.31 7.00 3.79
CA GLY A 93 -2.06 6.16 4.73
C GLY A 93 -2.72 4.97 4.07
N HIS A 94 -3.22 4.06 4.91
CA HIS A 94 -3.88 2.82 4.48
C HIS A 94 -5.13 2.56 5.31
N LEU A 95 -6.11 1.88 4.72
CA LEU A 95 -7.36 1.50 5.37
C LEU A 95 -7.69 0.01 5.12
N ILE A 96 -8.00 -0.74 6.17
CA ILE A 96 -8.57 -2.09 6.13
C ILE A 96 -9.89 -2.09 6.94
N PRO A 97 -10.97 -2.66 6.39
CA PRO A 97 -11.14 -3.14 5.02
C PRO A 97 -11.21 -2.00 4.01
N ALA A 98 -10.78 -2.27 2.78
CA ALA A 98 -10.95 -1.36 1.66
C ALA A 98 -12.44 -1.06 1.41
N ARG A 99 -12.76 0.17 1.01
CA ARG A 99 -14.12 0.61 0.69
C ARG A 99 -14.49 0.15 -0.73
N LEU A 100 -14.92 -1.09 -0.84
CA LEU A 100 -15.27 -1.76 -2.09
C LEU A 100 -16.70 -2.28 -2.03
N ASN A 101 -17.41 -2.23 -3.16
CA ASN A 101 -18.61 -3.02 -3.32
C ASN A 101 -18.27 -4.48 -3.65
N ASP A 102 -19.28 -5.37 -3.63
CA ASP A 102 -19.06 -6.81 -3.83
C ASP A 102 -18.49 -7.14 -5.22
N LYS A 103 -18.86 -6.40 -6.27
CA LYS A 103 -18.34 -6.59 -7.63
C LYS A 103 -16.86 -6.21 -7.71
N GLU A 104 -16.49 -5.09 -7.14
CA GLU A 104 -15.10 -4.62 -7.07
C GLU A 104 -14.24 -5.58 -6.25
N LYS A 105 -14.72 -5.99 -5.06
CA LYS A 105 -14.05 -6.97 -4.22
C LYS A 105 -13.81 -8.29 -4.98
N SER A 106 -14.83 -8.81 -5.64
CA SER A 106 -14.74 -10.04 -6.43
C SER A 106 -13.76 -9.93 -7.60
N ALA A 107 -13.73 -8.78 -8.29
CA ALA A 107 -12.80 -8.54 -9.38
C ALA A 107 -11.34 -8.55 -8.88
N ILE A 108 -11.05 -7.86 -7.78
CA ILE A 108 -9.71 -7.85 -7.16
C ILE A 108 -9.31 -9.26 -6.73
N GLN A 109 -10.19 -9.99 -6.04
CA GLN A 109 -9.91 -11.35 -5.60
C GLN A 109 -9.58 -12.27 -6.77
N LYS A 110 -10.34 -12.19 -7.85
CA LYS A 110 -10.13 -13.00 -9.06
C LYS A 110 -8.77 -12.74 -9.69
N GLU A 111 -8.38 -11.48 -9.89
CA GLU A 111 -7.07 -11.15 -10.49
C GLU A 111 -5.91 -11.48 -9.54
N THR A 112 -6.12 -11.33 -8.22
CA THR A 112 -5.16 -11.77 -7.20
C THR A 112 -4.86 -13.27 -7.31
N LEU A 113 -5.89 -14.12 -7.40
CA LEU A 113 -5.69 -15.56 -7.53
C LEU A 113 -4.99 -15.91 -8.84
N LYS A 114 -5.37 -15.29 -9.96
CA LYS A 114 -4.71 -15.51 -11.25
C LYS A 114 -3.21 -15.18 -11.23
N ILE A 115 -2.81 -14.06 -10.60
CA ILE A 115 -1.40 -13.68 -10.55
C ILE A 115 -0.59 -14.65 -9.67
N LEU A 116 -1.16 -15.12 -8.57
CA LEU A 116 -0.52 -16.12 -7.70
C LEU A 116 -0.30 -17.45 -8.43
N ASP A 117 -1.32 -17.91 -9.18
CA ASP A 117 -1.23 -19.10 -10.01
C ASP A 117 -0.20 -18.94 -11.14
N ALA A 118 -0.20 -17.77 -11.83
CA ALA A 118 0.73 -17.48 -12.93
C ALA A 118 2.20 -17.43 -12.49
N PHE A 119 2.46 -17.03 -11.25
CA PHE A 119 3.80 -17.07 -10.63
C PHE A 119 4.09 -18.38 -9.90
N GLU A 120 3.20 -19.38 -10.01
CA GLU A 120 3.33 -20.69 -9.36
C GLU A 120 3.63 -20.60 -7.85
N ILE A 121 3.03 -19.60 -7.17
CA ILE A 121 3.22 -19.40 -5.74
C ILE A 121 2.61 -20.59 -4.98
N LYS A 122 3.43 -21.33 -4.27
CA LYS A 122 2.98 -22.52 -3.52
C LYS A 122 2.96 -22.31 -2.02
N PHE A 123 3.89 -21.54 -1.49
CA PHE A 123 4.04 -21.32 -0.04
C PHE A 123 4.40 -19.87 0.27
N GLY A 124 3.97 -19.41 1.45
CA GLY A 124 4.37 -18.14 2.02
C GLY A 124 3.38 -17.00 1.78
N ALA A 125 3.80 -15.81 2.14
CA ALA A 125 3.00 -14.60 1.98
C ALA A 125 3.33 -13.89 0.68
N CYS A 126 2.30 -13.27 0.05
CA CYS A 126 2.51 -12.27 -0.99
C CYS A 126 1.74 -10.99 -0.66
N HIS A 127 2.36 -9.87 -1.01
CA HIS A 127 1.78 -8.54 -1.05
C HIS A 127 1.65 -8.14 -2.52
N ILE A 128 0.44 -7.86 -2.95
CA ILE A 128 0.13 -7.59 -4.35
C ILE A 128 -0.47 -6.21 -4.44
N GLU A 129 0.19 -5.30 -5.14
CA GLU A 129 -0.31 -3.95 -5.42
C GLU A 129 -1.02 -3.91 -6.76
N LEU A 130 -2.15 -3.22 -6.81
CA LEU A 130 -3.00 -3.14 -7.98
C LEU A 130 -3.80 -1.84 -8.02
N LYS A 131 -4.23 -1.46 -9.21
CA LYS A 131 -5.22 -0.40 -9.40
C LYS A 131 -6.52 -0.95 -9.94
N LEU A 132 -7.60 -0.32 -9.54
CA LEU A 132 -8.96 -0.59 -10.02
C LEU A 132 -9.55 0.68 -10.62
N ASP A 133 -9.91 0.60 -11.90
CA ASP A 133 -10.61 1.64 -12.64
C ASP A 133 -11.87 1.09 -13.32
N ILE A 134 -12.48 1.88 -14.22
CA ILE A 134 -13.66 1.48 -15.00
C ILE A 134 -13.35 0.32 -15.96
N ASN A 135 -12.09 0.12 -16.35
CA ASN A 135 -11.64 -0.94 -17.25
C ASN A 135 -11.28 -2.23 -16.51
N GLY A 136 -11.28 -2.21 -15.18
CA GLY A 136 -11.01 -3.38 -14.33
C GLY A 136 -9.75 -3.26 -13.49
N VAL A 137 -9.21 -4.43 -13.11
CA VAL A 137 -8.04 -4.53 -12.23
C VAL A 137 -6.77 -4.65 -13.06
N LYS A 138 -5.75 -3.86 -12.69
CA LYS A 138 -4.40 -3.93 -13.27
C LYS A 138 -3.37 -4.09 -12.15
N ILE A 139 -2.49 -5.07 -12.29
CA ILE A 139 -1.44 -5.36 -11.30
C ILE A 139 -0.28 -4.38 -11.48
N ILE A 140 0.23 -3.84 -10.36
CA ILE A 140 1.41 -2.97 -10.29
C ILE A 140 2.65 -3.80 -9.97
N GLU A 141 2.57 -4.60 -8.90
CA GLU A 141 3.65 -5.47 -8.48
C GLU A 141 3.17 -6.64 -7.61
N ILE A 142 3.99 -7.66 -7.50
CA ILE A 142 3.87 -8.75 -6.55
C ILE A 142 5.17 -8.91 -5.78
N ALA A 143 5.10 -8.86 -4.47
CA ALA A 143 6.24 -9.10 -3.59
C ALA A 143 6.00 -10.36 -2.75
N SER A 144 6.98 -11.27 -2.72
CA SER A 144 6.93 -12.54 -1.96
C SER A 144 7.18 -12.33 -0.45
N ARG A 145 6.45 -11.42 0.14
CA ARG A 145 6.48 -11.02 1.56
C ARG A 145 5.17 -10.36 1.95
N MET A 146 4.95 -10.14 3.23
CA MET A 146 3.87 -9.26 3.70
C MET A 146 4.17 -7.79 3.42
N GLY A 147 3.13 -6.99 3.23
CA GLY A 147 3.20 -5.55 3.15
C GLY A 147 3.63 -4.92 4.48
N GLY A 148 4.27 -3.74 4.41
CA GLY A 148 4.57 -2.93 5.58
C GLY A 148 3.28 -2.51 6.31
N TRP A 149 3.35 -2.39 7.64
CA TRP A 149 2.21 -1.97 8.50
C TRP A 149 0.96 -2.86 8.46
N ARG A 150 0.86 -3.85 7.55
CA ARG A 150 -0.34 -4.68 7.32
C ARG A 150 -0.67 -5.61 8.49
N ASN A 151 0.34 -6.13 9.20
CA ASN A 151 0.13 -7.01 10.36
C ASN A 151 -0.71 -6.34 11.46
N THR A 152 -0.41 -5.10 11.81
CA THR A 152 -1.18 -4.32 12.81
C THR A 152 -2.57 -3.99 12.29
N LEU A 153 -2.70 -3.52 11.04
CA LEU A 153 -4.00 -3.22 10.44
C LEU A 153 -4.91 -4.45 10.37
N ILE A 154 -4.41 -5.60 9.95
CA ILE A 154 -5.16 -6.86 9.86
C ILE A 154 -5.59 -7.33 11.24
N ARG A 155 -4.69 -7.28 12.21
CA ARG A 155 -5.00 -7.62 13.61
C ARG A 155 -6.10 -6.72 14.15
N ASP A 156 -5.99 -5.43 13.93
CA ASP A 156 -6.92 -4.43 14.44
C ASP A 156 -8.28 -4.51 13.75
N ALA A 157 -8.31 -4.75 12.42
CA ALA A 157 -9.55 -4.87 11.67
C ALA A 157 -10.29 -6.19 11.96
N TYR A 158 -9.58 -7.32 11.93
CA TYR A 158 -10.21 -8.65 11.94
C TYR A 158 -9.86 -9.50 13.17
N GLY A 159 -8.77 -9.20 13.85
CA GLY A 159 -8.23 -10.03 14.94
C GLY A 159 -7.34 -11.18 14.45
N TYR A 160 -6.95 -11.20 13.18
CA TYR A 160 -6.01 -12.21 12.67
C TYR A 160 -4.57 -11.86 13.04
N ASN A 161 -3.78 -12.90 13.32
CA ASN A 161 -2.33 -12.79 13.43
C ASN A 161 -1.69 -13.37 12.16
N ILE A 162 -1.44 -12.50 11.17
CA ILE A 162 -0.87 -12.92 9.89
C ILE A 162 0.57 -13.45 10.05
N ASN A 163 1.32 -12.98 11.05
CA ASN A 163 2.66 -13.47 11.35
C ASN A 163 2.61 -14.93 11.83
N GLU A 164 1.63 -15.27 12.66
CA GLU A 164 1.40 -16.64 13.11
C GLU A 164 0.97 -17.55 11.95
N MET A 165 0.09 -17.05 11.07
CA MET A 165 -0.30 -17.79 9.85
C MET A 165 0.91 -18.10 9.00
N LEU A 166 1.79 -17.13 8.74
CA LEU A 166 3.01 -17.30 7.96
C LEU A 166 3.98 -18.29 8.63
N LEU A 167 4.16 -18.18 9.95
CA LEU A 167 4.98 -19.12 10.70
C LEU A 167 4.43 -20.57 10.60
N ASN A 168 3.12 -20.74 10.69
CA ASN A 168 2.50 -22.05 10.55
C ASN A 168 2.77 -22.67 9.16
N VAL A 169 2.63 -21.89 8.10
CA VAL A 169 2.96 -22.35 6.73
C VAL A 169 4.43 -22.73 6.62
N SER A 170 5.34 -21.89 7.15
CA SER A 170 6.78 -22.17 7.14
C SER A 170 7.16 -23.44 7.92
N LEU A 171 6.34 -23.84 8.86
CA LEU A 171 6.49 -25.07 9.65
C LEU A 171 5.66 -26.25 9.10
N ASN A 172 5.13 -26.15 7.87
CA ASN A 172 4.23 -27.13 7.25
C ASN A 172 3.00 -27.48 8.11
N LYS A 173 2.52 -26.53 8.93
CA LYS A 173 1.29 -26.67 9.70
C LYS A 173 0.13 -26.10 8.90
N LYS A 174 -1.00 -26.81 8.89
CA LYS A 174 -2.21 -26.36 8.20
C LYS A 174 -2.74 -25.03 8.79
N ILE A 175 -3.05 -24.11 7.91
CA ILE A 175 -3.72 -22.87 8.28
C ILE A 175 -5.21 -23.14 8.48
N LYS A 176 -5.72 -22.76 9.64
CA LYS A 176 -7.16 -22.69 9.91
C LYS A 176 -7.61 -21.24 9.69
N PHE A 177 -8.02 -20.91 8.49
CA PHE A 177 -8.56 -19.60 8.17
C PHE A 177 -10.08 -19.67 8.02
N LYS A 178 -10.75 -18.71 8.66
CA LYS A 178 -12.20 -18.49 8.47
C LYS A 178 -12.40 -16.98 8.32
N GLU A 179 -12.88 -16.58 7.16
CA GLU A 179 -13.20 -15.18 6.90
C GLU A 179 -14.16 -14.65 7.98
N GLN A 180 -13.84 -13.49 8.54
CA GLN A 180 -14.63 -12.82 9.58
C GLN A 180 -15.02 -11.43 9.09
N LYS A 181 -16.16 -10.95 9.56
CA LYS A 181 -16.50 -9.53 9.45
C LYS A 181 -15.49 -8.71 10.24
N ASN A 182 -15.16 -7.53 9.74
CA ASN A 182 -14.29 -6.62 10.45
C ASN A 182 -14.91 -6.17 11.77
N LYS A 183 -14.08 -6.14 12.81
CA LYS A 183 -14.43 -5.62 14.13
C LYS A 183 -14.30 -4.09 14.16
N PHE A 184 -13.32 -3.58 13.42
CA PHE A 184 -13.01 -2.17 13.28
C PHE A 184 -12.64 -1.84 11.84
N ASN A 185 -12.71 -0.55 11.50
CA ASN A 185 -11.98 0.01 10.38
C ASN A 185 -10.60 0.41 10.91
N ALA A 186 -9.56 -0.26 10.44
CA ALA A 186 -8.19 -0.02 10.87
C ALA A 186 -7.50 0.91 9.87
N ILE A 187 -6.94 2.02 10.36
CA ILE A 187 -6.25 3.01 9.54
C ILE A 187 -4.81 3.15 10.04
N VAL A 188 -3.85 3.33 9.14
CA VAL A 188 -2.56 3.93 9.46
C VAL A 188 -2.41 5.24 8.69
N ASN A 189 -2.03 6.30 9.39
CA ASN A 189 -1.70 7.60 8.81
C ASN A 189 -0.21 7.88 9.02
N PHE A 190 0.46 8.35 7.96
CA PHE A 190 1.85 8.80 8.02
C PHE A 190 1.94 10.31 8.25
N ILE A 191 3.02 10.75 8.89
CA ILE A 191 3.25 12.16 9.21
C ILE A 191 4.38 12.69 8.36
N PHE A 192 4.06 13.45 7.33
CA PHE A 192 5.01 14.10 6.43
C PHE A 192 5.00 15.62 6.55
N THR A 193 3.90 16.19 7.00
CA THR A 193 3.67 17.63 7.05
C THR A 193 3.26 18.07 8.44
N LYS A 194 3.30 19.40 8.65
CA LYS A 194 2.76 20.00 9.88
C LYS A 194 1.27 19.70 10.04
N ASP A 195 0.52 19.71 8.94
CA ASP A 195 -0.93 19.41 8.96
C ASP A 195 -1.22 17.96 9.38
N ASP A 196 -0.39 17.01 8.97
CA ASP A 196 -0.51 15.61 9.40
C ASP A 196 -0.23 15.50 10.91
N PHE A 197 0.78 16.20 11.40
CA PHE A 197 1.10 16.23 12.83
C PHE A 197 0.02 16.90 13.66
N GLU A 198 -0.58 18.02 13.19
CA GLU A 198 -1.72 18.65 13.86
C GLU A 198 -2.95 17.72 13.85
N HIS A 199 -3.15 16.95 12.77
CA HIS A 199 -4.22 15.94 12.69
C HIS A 199 -4.01 14.81 13.71
N TYR A 200 -2.77 14.33 13.86
CA TYR A 200 -2.43 13.37 14.91
C TYR A 200 -2.72 13.93 16.32
N LYS A 201 -2.25 15.15 16.63
CA LYS A 201 -2.50 15.78 17.94
C LYS A 201 -4.00 15.97 18.22
N TRP A 202 -4.75 16.41 17.21
CA TRP A 202 -6.20 16.52 17.30
C TRP A 202 -6.87 15.18 17.59
N THR A 203 -6.47 14.12 16.86
CA THR A 203 -7.00 12.76 17.07
C THR A 203 -6.68 12.27 18.48
N ARG A 204 -5.42 12.39 18.91
CA ARG A 204 -4.96 11.98 20.23
C ARG A 204 -5.67 12.72 21.37
N LYS A 205 -6.02 13.99 21.16
CA LYS A 205 -6.76 14.80 22.17
C LYS A 205 -8.24 14.46 22.23
N LYS A 206 -8.90 14.25 21.08
CA LYS A 206 -10.35 14.07 21.01
C LYS A 206 -10.83 12.64 21.04
N TYR A 207 -10.01 11.72 20.55
CA TYR A 207 -10.35 10.30 20.36
C TYR A 207 -9.17 9.39 20.73
N PRO A 208 -8.61 9.56 21.95
CA PRO A 208 -7.45 8.75 22.39
C PRO A 208 -7.74 7.25 22.35
N GLU A 209 -9.00 6.85 22.57
CA GLU A 209 -9.45 5.46 22.53
C GLU A 209 -9.40 4.82 21.14
N PHE A 210 -9.33 5.63 20.08
CA PHE A 210 -9.21 5.12 18.71
C PHE A 210 -7.76 4.84 18.33
N ILE A 211 -6.78 5.46 19.00
CA ILE A 211 -5.36 5.20 18.72
C ILE A 211 -4.99 3.85 19.32
N SER A 212 -4.63 2.90 18.45
CA SER A 212 -4.22 1.56 18.88
C SER A 212 -2.72 1.42 19.07
N ASP A 213 -1.93 2.22 18.35
CA ASP A 213 -0.48 2.28 18.44
C ASP A 213 0.04 3.54 17.73
N ASP A 214 1.19 4.07 18.15
CA ASP A 214 1.83 5.18 17.45
C ASP A 214 3.37 5.13 17.55
N PHE A 215 4.02 5.63 16.51
CA PHE A 215 5.45 5.87 16.46
C PHE A 215 5.67 7.25 15.83
N VAL A 216 5.74 8.28 16.67
CA VAL A 216 5.78 9.68 16.23
C VAL A 216 7.03 10.36 16.75
N ASN A 217 7.89 10.76 15.80
CA ASN A 217 9.13 11.50 16.08
C ASN A 217 8.94 13.02 15.97
N ALA A 218 7.86 13.47 15.31
CA ALA A 218 7.53 14.88 15.17
C ALA A 218 7.27 15.53 16.54
N LYS A 219 7.72 16.79 16.70
CA LYS A 219 7.50 17.67 17.83
C LYS A 219 6.97 19.01 17.33
N ASP A 220 6.55 19.89 18.24
CA ASP A 220 6.00 21.21 17.86
C ASP A 220 7.01 22.10 17.11
N ASP A 221 8.29 21.93 17.34
CA ASP A 221 9.40 22.61 16.68
C ASP A 221 9.98 21.88 15.46
N THR A 222 9.40 20.74 15.08
CA THR A 222 9.87 19.94 13.93
C THR A 222 9.74 20.75 12.63
N LYS A 223 10.85 20.83 11.89
CA LYS A 223 10.86 21.37 10.54
C LYS A 223 10.50 20.25 9.56
N PHE A 224 9.39 20.40 8.86
CA PHE A 224 8.95 19.45 7.84
C PHE A 224 9.54 19.82 6.49
N PHE A 225 10.19 18.85 5.85
CA PHE A 225 10.77 18.97 4.52
C PHE A 225 9.96 18.16 3.51
N TYR A 226 10.19 18.42 2.24
CA TYR A 226 9.60 17.62 1.17
C TYR A 226 10.03 16.15 1.32
N ALA A 227 9.05 15.26 1.39
CA ALA A 227 9.27 13.83 1.46
C ALA A 227 9.19 13.21 0.06
N SER A 228 10.22 12.48 -0.34
CA SER A 228 10.30 11.78 -1.62
C SER A 228 9.82 10.32 -1.54
N ASP A 229 9.79 9.75 -0.36
CA ASP A 229 9.42 8.36 -0.11
C ASP A 229 8.98 8.15 1.35
N LEU A 230 8.48 6.95 1.66
CA LEU A 230 7.95 6.60 2.98
C LEU A 230 8.98 6.68 4.12
N LEU A 231 10.28 6.55 3.83
CA LEU A 231 11.33 6.62 4.85
C LEU A 231 11.54 8.05 5.36
N CYS A 232 11.05 9.05 4.63
CA CYS A 232 11.08 10.46 5.03
C CYS A 232 9.99 10.81 6.04
N SER A 233 9.14 9.88 6.48
CA SER A 233 8.07 10.16 7.42
C SER A 233 8.62 10.53 8.81
N ASN A 234 7.96 11.49 9.47
CA ASN A 234 8.22 11.87 10.86
C ASN A 234 7.44 11.00 11.85
N GLY A 235 6.94 9.88 11.38
CA GLY A 235 6.19 8.91 12.17
C GLY A 235 4.89 8.47 11.52
N PHE A 236 4.17 7.63 12.24
CA PHE A 236 2.87 7.11 11.85
C PHE A 236 2.07 6.75 13.10
N TYR A 237 0.74 6.63 12.93
CA TYR A 237 -0.14 6.18 14.00
C TYR A 237 -1.27 5.33 13.44
N TYR A 238 -1.70 4.34 14.25
CA TYR A 238 -2.77 3.41 13.92
C TYR A 238 -4.05 3.78 14.63
N LEU A 239 -5.17 3.59 13.94
CA LEU A 239 -6.51 3.84 14.46
C LEU A 239 -7.38 2.60 14.32
N LYS A 240 -8.15 2.31 15.37
CA LYS A 240 -9.25 1.34 15.38
C LYS A 240 -10.57 2.08 15.51
N ILE A 241 -11.27 2.24 14.41
CA ILE A 241 -12.50 3.02 14.35
C ILE A 241 -13.71 2.08 14.26
N PRO A 242 -14.71 2.21 15.16
CA PRO A 242 -15.91 1.38 15.09
C PRO A 242 -16.59 1.47 13.72
N PRO A 243 -17.13 0.36 13.17
CA PRO A 243 -17.61 0.31 11.77
C PRO A 243 -18.70 1.33 11.39
N ARG A 244 -19.46 1.82 12.36
CA ARG A 244 -20.54 2.80 12.14
C ARG A 244 -20.11 4.26 12.30
N THR A 245 -18.85 4.52 12.61
CA THR A 245 -18.31 5.87 12.76
C THR A 245 -17.99 6.46 11.38
N ASP A 246 -18.28 7.74 11.16
CA ASP A 246 -17.83 8.44 9.95
C ASP A 246 -16.31 8.53 9.96
N MET A 247 -15.70 7.81 9.03
CA MET A 247 -14.23 7.70 8.93
C MET A 247 -13.58 8.90 8.24
N LYS A 248 -14.34 9.75 7.54
CA LYS A 248 -13.76 10.82 6.70
C LYS A 248 -12.79 11.72 7.45
N GLN A 249 -13.12 12.04 8.72
CA GLN A 249 -12.29 12.89 9.55
C GLN A 249 -10.99 12.23 10.04
N PHE A 250 -10.85 10.91 9.90
CA PHE A 250 -9.70 10.13 10.37
C PHE A 250 -8.79 9.68 9.22
N LEU A 251 -9.22 9.83 7.98
CA LEU A 251 -8.40 9.54 6.81
C LEU A 251 -7.30 10.61 6.63
N PRO A 252 -6.22 10.29 5.90
CA PRO A 252 -5.17 11.26 5.63
C PRO A 252 -5.74 12.56 5.04
N LYS A 253 -5.23 13.71 5.49
CA LYS A 253 -5.66 15.00 4.94
C LYS A 253 -5.22 15.16 3.49
N GLY A 254 -6.05 15.86 2.69
CA GLY A 254 -5.79 16.06 1.27
C GLY A 254 -6.17 14.88 0.38
N TYR A 255 -6.70 13.80 0.94
CA TYR A 255 -7.30 12.70 0.19
C TYR A 255 -8.75 13.04 -0.21
N LYS A 256 -9.10 12.80 -1.48
CA LYS A 256 -10.47 12.90 -2.02
C LYS A 256 -11.01 11.53 -2.38
#